data_74bc91c21c6edf6cd1f90dc9e73f8858
#
_entry.id   74bc91c21c6edf6cd1f90dc9e73f8858
#
_cell.length_a   1.000
_cell.length_b   1.000
_cell.length_c   1.000
_cell.angle_alpha   90.00
_cell.angle_beta   90.00
_cell.angle_gamma   90.00
#
_symmetry.space_group_name_H-M   'P 1'
#
loop_
_entity.id
_entity.type
_entity.pdbx_description
1 polymer ?
#
loop_
_entity_poly.entity_id
_entity_poly.type
_entity_poly.pdbx_seq_one_letter_code
_entity_poly.pdbx_strand_id
1 'polypeptide(L)'
;MLCQIIKTVKMQPLITIKDLGRKYVIGAETIHALKSVSLTINKGEFVALMGPSGSGKSTLMNLLGCLDTPTKGEYILNGINVSEMSESELATVRNKEIGFVFQTFNLLPRSTAQDNVALPLIYAGIKKKDRDVRSIQALENVGLGNRVHHKPNELSGGQRQRVAVARALINNPSIILADEPTGNLDTKTSTEIMGLIEEIHSKGNTIIIVTHEEDIAQHAHRIVRMRDGLIEEDFLNKDIKTVSAKTEVG
;
A
#
# COMPACT_ATOMS: atom_id res chain seq x y z
N MET A 1 -10.32 -33.93 -31.02
CA MET A 1 -10.93 -33.87 -29.67
C MET A 1 -9.86 -33.37 -28.71
N LEU A 2 -9.55 -32.05 -28.76
CA LEU A 2 -8.59 -31.41 -27.85
C LEU A 2 -9.36 -30.86 -26.66
N CYS A 3 -9.28 -31.57 -25.56
CA CYS A 3 -9.79 -31.11 -24.28
C CYS A 3 -8.83 -30.03 -23.75
N GLN A 4 -9.26 -28.76 -23.84
CA GLN A 4 -8.54 -27.65 -23.23
C GLN A 4 -8.58 -27.83 -21.71
N ILE A 5 -7.46 -28.22 -21.14
CA ILE A 5 -7.22 -28.17 -19.70
C ILE A 5 -7.05 -26.69 -19.35
N ILE A 6 -8.15 -26.03 -19.00
CA ILE A 6 -8.12 -24.75 -18.30
C ILE A 6 -7.54 -25.08 -16.91
N LYS A 7 -6.24 -24.88 -16.74
CA LYS A 7 -5.63 -24.82 -15.41
C LYS A 7 -6.26 -23.63 -14.69
N THR A 8 -7.22 -23.90 -13.84
CA THR A 8 -7.72 -22.93 -12.86
C THR A 8 -6.52 -22.56 -12.00
N VAL A 9 -5.95 -21.39 -12.24
CA VAL A 9 -4.91 -20.83 -11.38
C VAL A 9 -5.56 -20.64 -10.02
N LYS A 10 -5.21 -21.50 -9.07
CA LYS A 10 -5.73 -21.43 -7.71
C LYS A 10 -5.15 -20.16 -7.11
N MET A 11 -5.95 -19.07 -7.09
CA MET A 11 -5.55 -17.80 -6.48
C MET A 11 -5.17 -18.07 -5.02
N GLN A 12 -3.97 -17.66 -4.63
CA GLN A 12 -3.48 -17.86 -3.26
C GLN A 12 -3.84 -16.62 -2.44
N PRO A 13 -4.62 -16.77 -1.36
CA PRO A 13 -4.89 -15.66 -0.45
C PRO A 13 -3.58 -15.09 0.11
N LEU A 14 -3.39 -13.78 -0.05
CA LEU A 14 -2.32 -13.04 0.60
C LEU A 14 -2.81 -12.49 1.94
N ILE A 15 -4.03 -11.95 1.93
CA ILE A 15 -4.73 -11.42 3.09
C ILE A 15 -6.02 -12.21 3.29
N THR A 16 -6.24 -12.67 4.51
CA THR A 16 -7.54 -13.20 4.94
C THR A 16 -7.89 -12.56 6.27
N ILE A 17 -8.99 -11.83 6.31
CA ILE A 17 -9.58 -11.29 7.54
C ILE A 17 -10.98 -11.87 7.75
N LYS A 18 -11.26 -12.25 9.01
CA LYS A 18 -12.54 -12.83 9.41
C LYS A 18 -13.06 -12.11 10.65
N ASP A 19 -14.26 -11.54 10.53
CA ASP A 19 -14.98 -10.86 11.61
C ASP A 19 -14.16 -9.82 12.36
N LEU A 20 -13.22 -9.15 11.64
CA LEU A 20 -12.29 -8.19 12.19
C LEU A 20 -13.04 -6.99 12.75
N GLY A 21 -12.79 -6.68 14.01
CA GLY A 21 -13.37 -5.53 14.71
C GLY A 21 -12.34 -4.73 15.45
N ARG A 22 -12.53 -3.41 15.49
CA ARG A 22 -11.71 -2.49 16.27
C ARG A 22 -12.55 -1.52 17.06
N LYS A 23 -12.28 -1.43 18.37
CA LYS A 23 -12.89 -0.46 19.29
C LYS A 23 -11.80 0.43 19.86
N TYR A 24 -12.15 1.69 20.04
CA TYR A 24 -11.34 2.64 20.80
C TYR A 24 -12.15 3.11 22.00
N VAL A 25 -11.56 3.15 23.18
CA VAL A 25 -12.17 3.67 24.41
C VAL A 25 -11.55 5.03 24.68
N ILE A 26 -12.37 6.08 24.62
CA ILE A 26 -11.96 7.47 24.85
C ILE A 26 -12.78 8.01 26.02
N GLY A 27 -12.19 8.02 27.22
CA GLY A 27 -12.92 8.36 28.43
C GLY A 27 -14.06 7.36 28.70
N ALA A 28 -15.30 7.84 28.74
CA ALA A 28 -16.49 7.01 28.95
C ALA A 28 -17.12 6.49 27.65
N GLU A 29 -16.63 6.92 26.49
CA GLU A 29 -17.20 6.55 25.21
C GLU A 29 -16.44 5.39 24.56
N THR A 30 -17.19 4.50 23.89
CA THR A 30 -16.62 3.40 23.08
C THR A 30 -16.99 3.63 21.62
N ILE A 31 -15.98 3.86 20.80
CA ILE A 31 -16.12 4.04 19.35
C ILE A 31 -15.81 2.70 18.67
N HIS A 32 -16.79 2.16 17.93
CA HIS A 32 -16.63 0.97 17.10
C HIS A 32 -16.19 1.39 15.70
N ALA A 33 -14.88 1.55 15.50
CA ALA A 33 -14.32 1.97 14.22
C ALA A 33 -14.45 0.88 13.14
N LEU A 34 -14.32 -0.39 13.53
CA LEU A 34 -14.71 -1.55 12.72
C LEU A 34 -15.60 -2.46 13.55
N LYS A 35 -16.71 -2.92 12.94
CA LYS A 35 -17.71 -3.75 13.63
C LYS A 35 -17.50 -5.24 13.41
N SER A 36 -17.41 -5.66 12.14
CA SER A 36 -17.15 -7.04 11.72
C SER A 36 -16.84 -7.02 10.23
N VAL A 37 -15.56 -6.97 9.89
CA VAL A 37 -15.10 -6.92 8.50
C VAL A 37 -14.49 -8.26 8.14
N SER A 38 -14.98 -8.87 7.05
CA SER A 38 -14.40 -10.08 6.48
C SER A 38 -14.05 -9.80 5.03
N LEU A 39 -12.79 -10.07 4.65
CA LEU A 39 -12.27 -9.77 3.32
C LEU A 39 -11.12 -10.73 3.00
N THR A 40 -11.05 -11.18 1.75
CA THR A 40 -9.91 -11.93 1.23
C THR A 40 -9.31 -11.19 0.05
N ILE A 41 -7.98 -10.98 0.06
CA ILE A 41 -7.24 -10.39 -1.05
C ILE A 41 -6.18 -11.39 -1.48
N ASN A 42 -6.12 -11.68 -2.76
CA ASN A 42 -5.17 -12.63 -3.33
C ASN A 42 -3.87 -11.94 -3.78
N LYS A 43 -2.82 -12.71 -3.96
CA LYS A 43 -1.56 -12.20 -4.51
C LYS A 43 -1.79 -11.63 -5.92
N GLY A 44 -1.22 -10.45 -6.18
CA GLY A 44 -1.32 -9.76 -7.45
C GLY A 44 -2.66 -9.05 -7.69
N GLU A 45 -3.53 -8.93 -6.68
CA GLU A 45 -4.73 -8.08 -6.81
C GLU A 45 -4.37 -6.60 -6.67
N PHE A 46 -5.10 -5.76 -7.41
CA PHE A 46 -5.12 -4.32 -7.23
C PHE A 46 -6.50 -3.90 -6.74
N VAL A 47 -6.59 -3.50 -5.48
CA VAL A 47 -7.83 -3.23 -4.76
C VAL A 47 -7.91 -1.76 -4.36
N ALA A 48 -9.04 -1.12 -4.60
CA ALA A 48 -9.35 0.19 -4.01
C ALA A 48 -10.27 0.00 -2.80
N LEU A 49 -9.87 0.54 -1.66
CA LEU A 49 -10.67 0.62 -0.46
C LEU A 49 -11.27 2.01 -0.36
N MET A 50 -12.58 2.12 -0.56
CA MET A 50 -13.31 3.38 -0.64
C MET A 50 -14.30 3.58 0.49
N GLY A 51 -14.82 4.79 0.61
CA GLY A 51 -15.92 5.16 1.51
C GLY A 51 -15.77 6.59 2.04
N PRO A 52 -16.81 7.16 2.63
CA PRO A 52 -16.79 8.50 3.19
C PRO A 52 -15.84 8.63 4.39
N SER A 53 -15.57 9.85 4.83
CA SER A 53 -14.85 10.09 6.09
C SER A 53 -15.56 9.41 7.25
N GLY A 54 -14.80 8.78 8.15
CA GLY A 54 -15.36 8.05 9.30
C GLY A 54 -15.88 6.64 9.00
N SER A 55 -15.83 6.15 7.74
CA SER A 55 -16.31 4.80 7.39
C SER A 55 -15.45 3.64 7.93
N GLY A 56 -14.27 3.93 8.49
CA GLY A 56 -13.35 2.91 9.03
C GLY A 56 -12.16 2.55 8.12
N LYS A 57 -12.00 3.17 6.95
CA LYS A 57 -10.91 2.89 5.99
C LYS A 57 -9.52 2.97 6.62
N SER A 58 -9.21 4.10 7.25
CA SER A 58 -7.89 4.30 7.89
C SER A 58 -7.66 3.32 9.03
N THR A 59 -8.71 2.95 9.77
CA THR A 59 -8.62 1.90 10.81
C THR A 59 -8.32 0.54 10.17
N LEU A 60 -9.04 0.16 9.10
CA LEU A 60 -8.77 -1.08 8.38
C LEU A 60 -7.37 -1.08 7.78
N MET A 61 -6.95 0.01 7.15
CA MET A 61 -5.59 0.15 6.62
C MET A 61 -4.52 0.00 7.72
N ASN A 62 -4.71 0.60 8.90
CA ASN A 62 -3.78 0.46 10.02
C ASN A 62 -3.67 -1.00 10.50
N LEU A 63 -4.80 -1.72 10.55
CA LEU A 63 -4.79 -3.15 10.90
C LEU A 63 -4.09 -3.98 9.81
N LEU A 64 -4.43 -3.77 8.52
CA LEU A 64 -3.76 -4.43 7.40
C LEU A 64 -2.27 -4.13 7.36
N GLY A 65 -1.91 -2.92 7.78
CA GLY A 65 -0.54 -2.44 7.86
C GLY A 65 0.23 -2.89 9.10
N CYS A 66 -0.36 -3.68 9.99
CA CYS A 66 0.24 -4.04 11.28
C CYS A 66 0.68 -2.82 12.10
N LEU A 67 -0.02 -1.68 11.96
CA LEU A 67 0.19 -0.45 12.74
C LEU A 67 -0.72 -0.39 13.97
N ASP A 68 -1.71 -1.27 14.02
CA ASP A 68 -2.66 -1.43 15.11
C ASP A 68 -3.07 -2.90 15.22
N THR A 69 -3.71 -3.29 16.34
CA THR A 69 -4.17 -4.66 16.59
C THR A 69 -5.69 -4.72 16.62
N PRO A 70 -6.31 -5.78 16.11
CA PRO A 70 -7.76 -5.92 16.18
C PRO A 70 -8.23 -6.13 17.63
N THR A 71 -9.46 -5.70 17.95
CA THR A 71 -10.08 -6.01 19.24
C THR A 71 -10.75 -7.39 19.21
N LYS A 72 -11.13 -7.85 18.02
CA LYS A 72 -11.69 -9.18 17.76
C LYS A 72 -11.46 -9.61 16.31
N GLY A 73 -11.65 -10.89 16.04
CA GLY A 73 -11.52 -11.48 14.71
C GLY A 73 -10.08 -11.93 14.41
N GLU A 74 -9.89 -12.42 13.20
CA GLU A 74 -8.64 -13.01 12.77
C GLU A 74 -8.09 -12.25 11.55
N TYR A 75 -6.77 -12.04 11.53
CA TYR A 75 -6.04 -11.51 10.39
C TYR A 75 -4.84 -12.41 10.05
N ILE A 76 -4.87 -12.98 8.85
CA ILE A 76 -3.80 -13.80 8.30
C ILE A 76 -3.17 -13.03 7.14
N LEU A 77 -1.87 -12.76 7.22
CA LEU A 77 -1.05 -12.14 6.18
C LEU A 77 -0.01 -13.14 5.68
N ASN A 78 -0.02 -13.45 4.39
CA ASN A 78 0.91 -14.38 3.74
C ASN A 78 1.05 -15.73 4.49
N GLY A 79 -0.09 -16.26 4.99
CA GLY A 79 -0.16 -17.50 5.76
C GLY A 79 0.19 -17.39 7.24
N ILE A 80 0.52 -16.19 7.75
CA ILE A 80 0.89 -15.94 9.14
C ILE A 80 -0.26 -15.23 9.85
N ASN A 81 -0.75 -15.78 10.97
CA ASN A 81 -1.74 -15.10 11.82
C ASN A 81 -1.04 -13.98 12.61
N VAL A 82 -1.43 -12.73 12.34
CA VAL A 82 -0.84 -11.54 12.96
C VAL A 82 -1.72 -10.94 14.06
N SER A 83 -2.92 -11.49 14.30
CA SER A 83 -3.91 -10.92 15.22
C SER A 83 -3.45 -10.84 16.68
N GLU A 84 -2.61 -11.78 17.10
CA GLU A 84 -2.17 -11.94 18.49
C GLU A 84 -0.67 -11.67 18.68
N MET A 85 -0.02 -11.12 17.65
CA MET A 85 1.41 -10.81 17.71
C MET A 85 1.70 -9.62 18.62
N SER A 86 2.84 -9.68 19.29
CA SER A 86 3.41 -8.54 20.02
C SER A 86 3.82 -7.42 19.07
N GLU A 87 3.96 -6.21 19.59
CA GLU A 87 4.43 -5.04 18.83
C GLU A 87 5.77 -5.28 18.11
N SER A 88 6.69 -6.03 18.72
CA SER A 88 7.99 -6.37 18.13
C SER A 88 7.85 -7.32 16.95
N GLU A 89 6.96 -8.31 17.04
CA GLU A 89 6.67 -9.24 15.95
C GLU A 89 5.95 -8.53 14.82
N LEU A 90 4.95 -7.69 15.12
CA LEU A 90 4.27 -6.86 14.14
C LEU A 90 5.23 -5.91 13.42
N ALA A 91 6.20 -5.31 14.13
CA ALA A 91 7.23 -4.47 13.52
C ALA A 91 8.10 -5.26 12.52
N THR A 92 8.41 -6.51 12.83
CA THR A 92 9.17 -7.40 11.95
C THR A 92 8.37 -7.77 10.70
N VAL A 93 7.11 -8.16 10.87
CA VAL A 93 6.19 -8.46 9.76
C VAL A 93 6.00 -7.22 8.88
N ARG A 94 5.73 -6.06 9.49
CA ARG A 94 5.56 -4.78 8.79
C ARG A 94 6.77 -4.43 7.93
N ASN A 95 7.98 -4.55 8.48
CA ASN A 95 9.20 -4.23 7.74
C ASN A 95 9.45 -5.17 6.56
N LYS A 96 9.04 -6.44 6.68
CA LYS A 96 9.30 -7.47 5.66
C LYS A 96 8.21 -7.55 4.60
N GLU A 97 6.93 -7.50 5.01
CA GLU A 97 5.80 -7.87 4.17
C GLU A 97 5.05 -6.65 3.61
N ILE A 98 5.25 -5.44 4.19
CA ILE A 98 4.39 -4.29 3.91
C ILE A 98 5.20 -3.08 3.47
N GLY A 99 4.85 -2.53 2.31
CA GLY A 99 5.32 -1.24 1.83
C GLY A 99 4.24 -0.17 2.00
N PHE A 100 4.58 0.97 2.62
CA PHE A 100 3.64 2.07 2.82
C PHE A 100 3.93 3.26 1.91
N VAL A 101 2.88 3.78 1.28
CA VAL A 101 2.87 5.05 0.56
C VAL A 101 1.79 5.92 1.18
N PHE A 102 2.14 7.09 1.72
CA PHE A 102 1.23 7.99 2.42
C PHE A 102 0.98 9.29 1.63
N GLN A 103 -0.16 9.91 1.84
CA GLN A 103 -0.52 11.21 1.28
C GLN A 103 0.50 12.30 1.59
N THR A 104 1.03 12.32 2.82
CA THR A 104 2.00 13.31 3.30
C THR A 104 3.46 12.87 3.12
N PHE A 105 3.70 11.83 2.30
CA PHE A 105 5.01 11.23 1.98
C PHE A 105 5.72 10.60 3.19
N ASN A 106 5.59 11.15 4.38
CA ASN A 106 6.22 10.72 5.64
C ASN A 106 7.73 10.47 5.49
N LEU A 107 8.41 11.42 4.81
CA LEU A 107 9.86 11.39 4.67
C LEU A 107 10.52 12.09 5.87
N LEU A 108 11.68 11.56 6.27
CA LEU A 108 12.53 12.19 7.29
C LEU A 108 13.12 13.47 6.73
N PRO A 109 12.76 14.66 7.25
CA PRO A 109 13.05 15.94 6.57
C PRO A 109 14.54 16.32 6.58
N ARG A 110 15.33 15.76 7.50
CA ARG A 110 16.78 16.01 7.64
C ARG A 110 17.65 15.00 6.91
N SER A 111 17.06 13.91 6.41
CA SER A 111 17.72 12.82 5.71
C SER A 111 17.62 13.01 4.19
N THR A 112 18.59 12.51 3.44
CA THR A 112 18.55 12.52 1.97
C THR A 112 17.47 11.58 1.42
N ALA A 113 17.19 11.66 0.12
CA ALA A 113 16.32 10.71 -0.57
C ALA A 113 16.84 9.27 -0.40
N GLN A 114 18.16 9.09 -0.55
CA GLN A 114 18.83 7.80 -0.35
C GLN A 114 18.63 7.26 1.07
N ASP A 115 18.85 8.09 2.11
CA ASP A 115 18.69 7.68 3.50
C ASP A 115 17.24 7.30 3.82
N ASN A 116 16.28 8.05 3.26
CA ASN A 116 14.86 7.74 3.41
C ASN A 116 14.51 6.38 2.80
N VAL A 117 15.00 6.08 1.60
CA VAL A 117 14.78 4.80 0.92
C VAL A 117 15.53 3.66 1.62
N ALA A 118 16.72 3.91 2.17
CA ALA A 118 17.51 2.91 2.89
C ALA A 118 16.95 2.53 4.27
N LEU A 119 16.03 3.33 4.84
CA LEU A 119 15.53 3.16 6.20
C LEU A 119 15.00 1.76 6.51
N PRO A 120 14.11 1.14 5.69
CA PRO A 120 13.64 -0.22 5.95
C PRO A 120 14.75 -1.28 5.93
N LEU A 121 15.80 -1.06 5.15
CA LEU A 121 16.97 -1.96 5.09
C LEU A 121 17.81 -1.90 6.38
N ILE A 122 17.79 -0.76 7.10
CA ILE A 122 18.44 -0.63 8.41
C ILE A 122 17.75 -1.56 9.41
N TYR A 123 16.42 -1.52 9.46
CA TYR A 123 15.62 -2.39 10.31
C TYR A 123 15.70 -3.87 9.92
N ALA A 124 15.97 -4.15 8.64
CA ALA A 124 16.23 -5.51 8.14
C ALA A 124 17.66 -6.01 8.43
N GLY A 125 18.51 -5.20 9.11
CA GLY A 125 19.88 -5.59 9.47
C GLY A 125 20.86 -5.64 8.28
N ILE A 126 20.51 -5.06 7.14
CA ILE A 126 21.35 -5.07 5.93
C ILE A 126 22.59 -4.17 6.13
N LYS A 127 23.77 -4.64 5.72
CA LYS A 127 25.03 -3.89 5.84
C LYS A 127 25.00 -2.60 5.04
N LYS A 128 25.70 -1.57 5.53
CA LYS A 128 25.71 -0.22 4.92
C LYS A 128 26.02 -0.26 3.41
N LYS A 129 27.06 -0.96 3.00
CA LYS A 129 27.47 -1.07 1.59
C LYS A 129 26.33 -1.57 0.69
N ASP A 130 25.60 -2.59 1.12
CA ASP A 130 24.50 -3.17 0.36
C ASP A 130 23.26 -2.26 0.37
N ARG A 131 23.01 -1.56 1.50
CA ARG A 131 21.94 -0.54 1.58
C ARG A 131 22.18 0.59 0.60
N ASP A 132 23.41 1.11 0.53
CA ASP A 132 23.77 2.21 -0.36
C ASP A 132 23.52 1.84 -1.83
N VAL A 133 23.94 0.65 -2.25
CA VAL A 133 23.70 0.16 -3.62
C VAL A 133 22.19 0.00 -3.89
N ARG A 134 21.47 -0.70 -3.02
CA ARG A 134 20.04 -0.97 -3.21
C ARG A 134 19.19 0.29 -3.21
N SER A 135 19.49 1.25 -2.34
CA SER A 135 18.73 2.50 -2.26
C SER A 135 18.95 3.40 -3.47
N ILE A 136 20.18 3.46 -4.02
CA ILE A 136 20.45 4.17 -5.27
C ILE A 136 19.68 3.55 -6.41
N GLN A 137 19.77 2.23 -6.58
CA GLN A 137 19.04 1.50 -7.63
C GLN A 137 17.51 1.71 -7.51
N ALA A 138 16.96 1.70 -6.29
CA ALA A 138 15.54 1.95 -6.07
C ALA A 138 15.14 3.38 -6.49
N LEU A 139 15.98 4.37 -6.27
CA LEU A 139 15.77 5.75 -6.72
C LEU A 139 15.88 5.88 -8.25
N GLU A 140 16.83 5.20 -8.88
CA GLU A 140 16.94 5.13 -10.33
C GLU A 140 15.68 4.54 -10.97
N ASN A 141 15.14 3.46 -10.40
CA ASN A 141 13.93 2.78 -10.88
C ASN A 141 12.66 3.67 -10.84
N VAL A 142 12.67 4.73 -10.02
CA VAL A 142 11.57 5.72 -9.98
C VAL A 142 11.94 7.06 -10.65
N GLY A 143 13.04 7.08 -11.42
CA GLY A 143 13.49 8.26 -12.18
C GLY A 143 14.16 9.36 -11.34
N LEU A 144 14.74 9.00 -10.19
CA LEU A 144 15.39 9.95 -9.25
C LEU A 144 16.88 9.68 -9.05
N GLY A 145 17.57 9.00 -9.98
CA GLY A 145 19.00 8.70 -9.88
C GLY A 145 19.89 9.95 -9.75
N ASN A 146 19.47 11.10 -10.30
CA ASN A 146 20.16 12.38 -10.17
C ASN A 146 19.76 13.18 -8.92
N ARG A 147 18.89 12.64 -8.04
CA ARG A 147 18.36 13.28 -6.84
C ARG A 147 18.71 12.57 -5.53
N VAL A 148 19.59 11.60 -5.58
CA VAL A 148 19.97 10.68 -4.49
C VAL A 148 20.33 11.42 -3.19
N HIS A 149 21.07 12.54 -3.30
CA HIS A 149 21.54 13.31 -2.15
C HIS A 149 20.64 14.49 -1.75
N HIS A 150 19.54 14.74 -2.48
CA HIS A 150 18.61 15.82 -2.15
C HIS A 150 17.80 15.47 -0.91
N LYS A 151 17.50 16.49 -0.10
CA LYS A 151 16.57 16.39 1.04
C LYS A 151 15.13 16.64 0.59
N PRO A 152 14.11 16.23 1.37
CA PRO A 152 12.71 16.41 1.01
C PRO A 152 12.29 17.85 0.68
N ASN A 153 12.88 18.86 1.33
CA ASN A 153 12.62 20.27 1.05
C ASN A 153 13.22 20.77 -0.28
N GLU A 154 14.10 19.99 -0.91
CA GLU A 154 14.72 20.29 -2.20
C GLU A 154 14.04 19.54 -3.35
N LEU A 155 12.96 18.79 -3.06
CA LEU A 155 12.21 17.95 -3.99
C LEU A 155 10.79 18.48 -4.20
N SER A 156 10.27 18.37 -5.43
CA SER A 156 8.87 18.64 -5.71
C SER A 156 7.94 17.63 -5.01
N GLY A 157 6.63 17.89 -4.96
CA GLY A 157 5.64 16.96 -4.42
C GLY A 157 5.72 15.57 -5.05
N GLY A 158 5.72 15.49 -6.38
CA GLY A 158 5.84 14.24 -7.11
C GLY A 158 7.17 13.53 -6.90
N GLN A 159 8.28 14.27 -6.79
CA GLN A 159 9.58 13.68 -6.46
C GLN A 159 9.59 13.08 -5.06
N ARG A 160 9.00 13.77 -4.07
CA ARG A 160 8.84 13.23 -2.70
C ARG A 160 8.00 11.96 -2.70
N GLN A 161 6.92 11.92 -3.49
CA GLN A 161 6.08 10.72 -3.60
C GLN A 161 6.83 9.56 -4.25
N ARG A 162 7.62 9.81 -5.30
CA ARG A 162 8.48 8.79 -5.90
C ARG A 162 9.52 8.24 -4.90
N VAL A 163 10.09 9.08 -4.03
CA VAL A 163 10.96 8.62 -2.93
C VAL A 163 10.18 7.72 -1.96
N ALA A 164 8.95 8.09 -1.59
CA ALA A 164 8.11 7.28 -0.71
C ALA A 164 7.75 5.92 -1.35
N VAL A 165 7.46 5.89 -2.66
CA VAL A 165 7.24 4.66 -3.43
C VAL A 165 8.51 3.79 -3.47
N ALA A 166 9.68 4.37 -3.76
CA ALA A 166 10.95 3.64 -3.75
C ALA A 166 11.24 3.02 -2.36
N ARG A 167 10.98 3.77 -1.28
CA ARG A 167 11.09 3.27 0.10
C ARG A 167 10.13 2.12 0.37
N ALA A 168 8.90 2.20 -0.12
CA ALA A 168 7.90 1.16 0.07
C ALA A 168 8.33 -0.16 -0.59
N LEU A 169 9.03 -0.11 -1.73
CA LEU A 169 9.43 -1.28 -2.51
C LEU A 169 10.75 -1.92 -2.07
N ILE A 170 11.58 -1.23 -1.27
CA ILE A 170 13.00 -1.58 -1.07
C ILE A 170 13.23 -2.98 -0.46
N ASN A 171 12.30 -3.48 0.33
CA ASN A 171 12.34 -4.83 0.93
C ASN A 171 11.60 -5.88 0.11
N ASN A 172 11.12 -5.58 -1.10
CA ASN A 172 10.27 -6.44 -1.92
C ASN A 172 9.06 -6.97 -1.13
N PRO A 173 8.20 -6.07 -0.63
CA PRO A 173 7.09 -6.45 0.23
C PRO A 173 6.04 -7.29 -0.51
N SER A 174 5.28 -8.09 0.23
CA SER A 174 4.16 -8.88 -0.32
C SER A 174 2.97 -8.01 -0.70
N ILE A 175 2.83 -6.83 -0.06
CA ILE A 175 1.73 -5.89 -0.26
C ILE A 175 2.22 -4.44 -0.19
N ILE A 176 1.63 -3.59 -1.01
CA ILE A 176 1.78 -2.14 -0.95
C ILE A 176 0.45 -1.53 -0.50
N LEU A 177 0.49 -0.79 0.60
CA LEU A 177 -0.64 -0.01 1.12
C LEU A 177 -0.42 1.47 0.78
N ALA A 178 -1.29 2.03 -0.05
CA ALA A 178 -1.21 3.42 -0.50
C ALA A 178 -2.40 4.22 0.04
N ASP A 179 -2.16 5.13 0.99
CA ASP A 179 -3.16 6.00 1.59
C ASP A 179 -3.18 7.33 0.87
N GLU A 180 -4.25 7.61 0.12
CA GLU A 180 -4.44 8.82 -0.67
C GLU A 180 -3.16 9.24 -1.44
N PRO A 181 -2.57 8.35 -2.26
CA PRO A 181 -1.22 8.54 -2.78
C PRO A 181 -1.05 9.75 -3.70
N THR A 182 -2.15 10.34 -4.12
CA THR A 182 -2.22 11.50 -5.02
C THR A 182 -2.81 12.76 -4.38
N GLY A 183 -3.37 12.66 -3.17
CA GLY A 183 -4.19 13.70 -2.55
C GLY A 183 -3.49 15.05 -2.28
N ASN A 184 -2.15 15.12 -2.33
CA ASN A 184 -1.36 16.34 -2.17
C ASN A 184 -0.62 16.76 -3.46
N LEU A 185 -1.05 16.27 -4.62
CA LEU A 185 -0.39 16.48 -5.90
C LEU A 185 -1.32 17.19 -6.89
N ASP A 186 -0.74 17.90 -7.84
CA ASP A 186 -1.48 18.41 -8.98
C ASP A 186 -1.91 17.27 -9.93
N THR A 187 -2.89 17.54 -10.80
CA THR A 187 -3.50 16.54 -11.68
C THR A 187 -2.48 15.82 -12.58
N LYS A 188 -1.50 16.55 -13.13
CA LYS A 188 -0.47 15.94 -13.97
C LYS A 188 0.40 14.98 -13.19
N THR A 189 0.90 15.44 -12.06
CA THR A 189 1.74 14.65 -11.14
C THR A 189 0.96 13.45 -10.59
N SER A 190 -0.33 13.61 -10.27
CA SER A 190 -1.21 12.52 -9.84
C SER A 190 -1.29 11.42 -10.90
N THR A 191 -1.48 11.78 -12.18
CA THR A 191 -1.48 10.84 -13.29
C THR A 191 -0.14 10.09 -13.41
N GLU A 192 0.98 10.79 -13.25
CA GLU A 192 2.31 10.16 -13.30
C GLU A 192 2.53 9.16 -12.14
N ILE A 193 2.07 9.49 -10.93
CA ILE A 193 2.17 8.59 -9.77
C ILE A 193 1.24 7.38 -9.94
N MET A 194 0.02 7.57 -10.46
CA MET A 194 -0.86 6.43 -10.75
C MET A 194 -0.26 5.52 -11.82
N GLY A 195 0.35 6.06 -12.88
CA GLY A 195 1.07 5.26 -13.86
C GLY A 195 2.23 4.45 -13.26
N LEU A 196 2.98 5.02 -12.31
CA LEU A 196 4.01 4.29 -11.58
C LEU A 196 3.42 3.15 -10.72
N ILE A 197 2.28 3.37 -10.07
CA ILE A 197 1.58 2.35 -9.27
C ILE A 197 1.08 1.21 -10.18
N GLU A 198 0.50 1.54 -11.35
CA GLU A 198 0.08 0.55 -12.35
C GLU A 198 1.27 -0.28 -12.86
N GLU A 199 2.40 0.35 -13.14
CA GLU A 199 3.64 -0.35 -13.54
C GLU A 199 4.11 -1.32 -12.45
N ILE A 200 4.08 -0.90 -11.17
CA ILE A 200 4.43 -1.75 -10.04
C ILE A 200 3.46 -2.93 -9.94
N HIS A 201 2.16 -2.70 -10.12
CA HIS A 201 1.16 -3.77 -10.14
C HIS A 201 1.40 -4.75 -11.30
N SER A 202 1.69 -4.25 -12.50
CA SER A 202 1.95 -5.11 -13.69
C SER A 202 3.15 -6.05 -13.51
N LYS A 203 4.07 -5.72 -12.59
CA LYS A 203 5.18 -6.57 -12.17
C LYS A 203 4.80 -7.65 -11.15
N GLY A 204 3.49 -7.77 -10.82
CA GLY A 204 2.93 -8.80 -9.94
C GLY A 204 2.79 -8.41 -8.47
N ASN A 205 3.00 -7.14 -8.12
CA ASN A 205 2.80 -6.67 -6.75
C ASN A 205 1.31 -6.60 -6.40
N THR A 206 0.97 -6.94 -5.15
CA THR A 206 -0.37 -6.72 -4.60
C THR A 206 -0.46 -5.31 -4.08
N ILE A 207 -1.51 -4.57 -4.48
CA ILE A 207 -1.67 -3.17 -4.12
C ILE A 207 -3.06 -2.94 -3.53
N ILE A 208 -3.11 -2.24 -2.40
CA ILE A 208 -4.35 -1.69 -1.84
C ILE A 208 -4.21 -0.17 -1.81
N ILE A 209 -5.06 0.54 -2.54
CA ILE A 209 -5.20 1.99 -2.46
C ILE A 209 -6.38 2.31 -1.56
N VAL A 210 -6.15 3.16 -0.56
CA VAL A 210 -7.22 3.77 0.22
C VAL A 210 -7.47 5.15 -0.36
N THR A 211 -8.69 5.41 -0.79
CA THR A 211 -9.06 6.72 -1.37
C THR A 211 -10.54 7.02 -1.20
N HIS A 212 -10.90 8.28 -1.23
CA HIS A 212 -12.28 8.74 -1.36
C HIS A 212 -12.59 9.27 -2.77
N GLU A 213 -11.57 9.35 -3.64
CA GLU A 213 -11.69 9.81 -5.01
C GLU A 213 -12.06 8.66 -5.95
N GLU A 214 -13.24 8.76 -6.60
CA GLU A 214 -13.74 7.75 -7.53
C GLU A 214 -12.77 7.56 -8.72
N ASP A 215 -12.19 8.66 -9.20
CA ASP A 215 -11.27 8.69 -10.33
C ASP A 215 -9.99 7.87 -10.06
N ILE A 216 -9.49 7.91 -8.84
CA ILE A 216 -8.34 7.13 -8.39
C ILE A 216 -8.72 5.65 -8.19
N ALA A 217 -9.90 5.39 -7.63
CA ALA A 217 -10.37 4.04 -7.41
C ALA A 217 -10.59 3.26 -8.72
N GLN A 218 -10.96 3.95 -9.80
CA GLN A 218 -11.15 3.34 -11.11
C GLN A 218 -9.88 2.72 -11.72
N HIS A 219 -8.68 3.05 -11.22
CA HIS A 219 -7.44 2.38 -11.61
C HIS A 219 -7.31 0.96 -11.04
N ALA A 220 -8.03 0.65 -9.96
CA ALA A 220 -8.00 -0.66 -9.34
C ALA A 220 -8.91 -1.66 -10.08
N HIS A 221 -8.56 -2.95 -9.98
CA HIS A 221 -9.31 -4.04 -10.60
C HIS A 221 -10.50 -4.50 -9.75
N ARG A 222 -10.52 -4.16 -8.46
CA ARG A 222 -11.58 -4.48 -7.50
C ARG A 222 -11.80 -3.30 -6.58
N ILE A 223 -13.05 -2.99 -6.31
CA ILE A 223 -13.45 -1.88 -5.45
C ILE A 223 -14.20 -2.44 -4.24
N VAL A 224 -13.73 -2.08 -3.06
CA VAL A 224 -14.35 -2.42 -1.77
C VAL A 224 -14.82 -1.14 -1.12
N ARG A 225 -16.14 -0.98 -0.95
CA ARG A 225 -16.72 0.20 -0.33
C ARG A 225 -17.03 -0.06 1.13
N MET A 226 -16.59 0.84 1.97
CA MET A 226 -16.83 0.81 3.41
C MET A 226 -17.81 1.87 3.85
N ARG A 227 -18.68 1.51 4.79
CA ARG A 227 -19.58 2.43 5.47
C ARG A 227 -19.80 2.00 6.92
N ASP A 228 -19.71 2.96 7.84
CA ASP A 228 -20.00 2.77 9.29
C ASP A 228 -19.29 1.56 9.92
N GLY A 229 -18.03 1.31 9.53
CA GLY A 229 -17.20 0.22 10.03
C GLY A 229 -17.52 -1.16 9.46
N LEU A 230 -18.22 -1.24 8.33
CA LEU A 230 -18.56 -2.46 7.60
C LEU A 230 -18.17 -2.34 6.12
N ILE A 231 -18.04 -3.48 5.44
CA ILE A 231 -18.01 -3.53 3.97
C ILE A 231 -19.46 -3.47 3.49
N GLU A 232 -19.77 -2.47 2.67
CA GLU A 232 -21.09 -2.27 2.05
C GLU A 232 -21.15 -2.94 0.68
N GLU A 233 -20.07 -2.81 -0.11
CA GLU A 233 -19.96 -3.38 -1.45
C GLU A 233 -18.55 -3.92 -1.68
N ASP A 234 -18.45 -4.98 -2.48
CA ASP A 234 -17.20 -5.60 -2.91
C ASP A 234 -17.41 -6.19 -4.31
N PHE A 235 -16.80 -5.57 -5.32
CA PHE A 235 -17.05 -5.94 -6.72
C PHE A 235 -15.81 -5.75 -7.60
N LEU A 236 -15.75 -6.52 -8.69
CA LEU A 236 -14.74 -6.35 -9.73
C LEU A 236 -15.06 -5.11 -10.56
N ASN A 237 -14.06 -4.26 -10.75
CA ASN A 237 -14.17 -3.10 -11.62
C ASN A 237 -14.18 -3.55 -13.09
N LYS A 238 -15.22 -3.21 -13.83
CA LYS A 238 -15.37 -3.54 -15.25
C LYS A 238 -14.82 -2.45 -16.17
N ASP A 239 -14.73 -1.22 -15.66
CA ASP A 239 -14.31 -0.02 -16.40
C ASP A 239 -12.98 0.50 -15.86
N ILE A 240 -11.93 -0.35 -15.92
CA ILE A 240 -10.61 -0.04 -15.40
C ILE A 240 -10.01 1.12 -16.20
N LYS A 241 -9.68 2.20 -15.49
CA LYS A 241 -8.95 3.33 -16.04
C LYS A 241 -7.45 3.00 -16.01
N THR A 242 -6.78 3.23 -17.13
CA THR A 242 -5.33 3.09 -17.23
C THR A 242 -4.70 4.39 -17.66
N VAL A 243 -3.54 4.70 -17.09
CA VAL A 243 -2.70 5.78 -17.59
C VAL A 243 -2.10 5.29 -18.90
N SER A 244 -2.59 5.81 -20.03
CA SER A 244 -2.01 5.51 -21.34
C SER A 244 -0.52 5.85 -21.31
N ALA A 245 0.34 4.85 -21.59
CA ALA A 245 1.75 5.12 -21.80
C ALA A 245 1.89 6.16 -22.89
N LYS A 246 2.24 7.40 -22.53
CA LYS A 246 2.65 8.39 -23.51
C LYS A 246 3.91 7.84 -24.14
N THR A 247 3.78 7.31 -25.35
CA THR A 247 4.89 7.13 -26.27
C THR A 247 5.53 8.52 -26.41
N GLU A 248 6.64 8.77 -25.72
CA GLU A 248 7.49 9.89 -26.03
C GLU A 248 8.10 9.60 -27.41
N VAL A 249 7.42 10.11 -28.44
CA VAL A 249 8.01 10.30 -29.75
C VAL A 249 8.29 11.78 -29.88
N GLY A 250 9.55 12.14 -29.85
CA GLY A 250 10.00 13.49 -30.16
C GLY A 250 11.26 13.86 -29.43
#